data_19c94f033ca182f8e82d198087507f6a
#
_entry.id   19c94f033ca182f8e82d198087507f6a
#
_cell.length_a   1.000
_cell.length_b   1.000
_cell.length_c   1.000
_cell.angle_alpha   90.00
_cell.angle_beta   90.00
_cell.angle_gamma   90.00
#
_symmetry.space_group_name_H-M   'P 1'
#
loop_
_entity.id
_entity.type
_entity.pdbx_description
1 polymer ?
#
loop_
_entity_poly.entity_id
_entity_poly.type
_entity_poly.pdbx_seq_one_letter_code
_entity_poly.pdbx_strand_id
1 'polypeptide(L)' 'MTKFCPECGSVLTLANDDGHTKFYLCRECLSTWVTEAKDNTETELQRYFFG' A
#
# COMPACT_ATOMS: atom_id res chain seq x y z
N MET A 1 10.19 -5.91 2.96
CA MET A 1 9.49 -5.73 4.24
C MET A 1 7.99 -5.85 4.06
N THR A 2 7.35 -6.37 5.07
CA THR A 2 5.90 -6.59 5.04
C THR A 2 5.16 -5.37 5.55
N LYS A 3 4.12 -4.97 4.85
CA LYS A 3 3.25 -3.88 5.28
C LYS A 3 1.96 -4.44 5.86
N PHE A 4 1.42 -3.75 6.82
CA PHE A 4 0.17 -4.15 7.47
C PHE A 4 -0.90 -3.11 7.24
N CYS A 5 -2.13 -3.58 7.07
CA CYS A 5 -3.27 -2.70 6.90
C CYS A 5 -3.52 -1.91 8.19
N PRO A 6 -3.50 -0.57 8.13
CA PRO A 6 -3.74 0.20 9.35
C PRO A 6 -5.17 0.13 9.87
N GLU A 7 -6.09 -0.38 9.07
CA GLU A 7 -7.49 -0.49 9.50
C GLU A 7 -7.79 -1.80 10.20
N CYS A 8 -7.31 -2.92 9.65
CA CYS A 8 -7.64 -4.23 10.20
C CYS A 8 -6.43 -5.00 10.71
N GLY A 9 -5.23 -4.52 10.42
CA GLY A 9 -4.01 -5.16 10.89
C GLY A 9 -3.56 -6.38 10.11
N SER A 10 -4.25 -6.69 9.02
CA SER A 10 -3.87 -7.83 8.19
C SER A 10 -2.69 -7.48 7.29
N VAL A 11 -1.98 -8.51 6.84
CA VAL A 11 -0.85 -8.33 5.94
C VAL A 11 -1.33 -7.81 4.59
N LEU A 12 -0.66 -6.76 4.11
CA LEU A 12 -0.94 -6.23 2.79
C LEU A 12 -0.16 -7.01 1.74
N THR A 13 -0.76 -7.16 0.57
CA THR A 13 -0.16 -7.81 -0.59
C THR A 13 0.20 -6.76 -1.62
N LEU A 14 1.41 -6.82 -2.15
CA LEU A 14 1.82 -5.91 -3.22
C LEU A 14 1.05 -6.27 -4.49
N ALA A 15 0.18 -5.37 -4.91
CA ALA A 15 -0.65 -5.59 -6.08
C ALA A 15 0.02 -5.09 -7.35
N ASN A 16 0.73 -3.97 -7.27
CA ASN A 16 1.42 -3.42 -8.42
C ASN A 16 2.62 -2.59 -7.94
N ASP A 17 3.67 -2.59 -8.74
CA ASP A 17 4.87 -1.84 -8.44
C ASP A 17 5.30 -1.11 -9.71
N ASP A 18 5.19 0.19 -9.69
CA ASP A 18 5.52 1.03 -10.84
C ASP A 18 6.90 1.68 -10.73
N GLY A 19 7.70 1.24 -9.78
CA GLY A 19 9.02 1.79 -9.55
C GLY A 19 9.00 2.96 -8.57
N HIS A 20 8.14 3.93 -8.80
CA HIS A 20 7.98 5.07 -7.89
C HIS A 20 6.79 4.87 -6.95
N THR A 21 5.76 4.19 -7.41
CA THR A 21 4.54 4.01 -6.65
C THR A 21 4.26 2.53 -6.49
N LYS A 22 3.97 2.12 -5.27
CA LYS A 22 3.62 0.74 -4.98
C LYS A 22 2.19 0.68 -4.48
N PHE A 23 1.41 -0.22 -5.06
CA PHE A 23 0.02 -0.42 -4.69
C PHE A 23 -0.09 -1.70 -3.88
N TYR A 24 -0.71 -1.58 -2.72
CA TYR A 24 -0.94 -2.72 -1.83
C TYR A 24 -2.43 -2.96 -1.69
N LEU A 25 -2.78 -4.22 -1.56
CA LEU A 25 -4.17 -4.62 -1.42
C LEU A 25 -4.36 -5.39 -0.12
N CYS A 26 -5.37 -4.98 0.65
CA CYS A 26 -5.77 -5.71 1.83
C CYS A 26 -6.92 -6.63 1.45
N ARG A 27 -6.73 -7.93 1.65
CA ARG A 27 -7.74 -8.92 1.27
C ARG A 27 -8.82 -9.09 2.34
N GLU A 28 -8.54 -8.61 3.54
CA GLU A 28 -9.52 -8.75 4.63
C GLU A 28 -10.60 -7.67 4.55
N CYS A 29 -10.20 -6.42 4.41
CA CYS A 29 -11.15 -5.33 4.35
C CYS A 29 -11.33 -4.76 2.96
N LEU A 30 -10.69 -5.37 1.96
CA LEU A 30 -10.78 -4.99 0.55
C LEU A 30 -10.42 -3.53 0.30
N SER A 31 -9.40 -3.05 1.00
CA SER A 31 -8.92 -1.70 0.79
C SER A 31 -7.62 -1.70 -0.01
N THR A 32 -7.38 -0.61 -0.71
CA THR A 32 -6.17 -0.42 -1.48
C THR A 32 -5.35 0.69 -0.84
N TRP A 33 -4.06 0.48 -0.78
CA TRP A 33 -3.13 1.43 -0.18
C TRP A 33 -1.99 1.67 -1.14
N VAL A 34 -1.42 2.88 -1.11
CA VAL A 34 -0.30 3.21 -1.96
C VAL A 34 0.81 3.84 -1.15
N THR A 35 2.03 3.63 -1.61
CA THR A 35 3.20 4.34 -1.09
C THR A 35 3.96 4.90 -2.28
N GLU A 36 4.71 5.97 -2.05
CA GLU A 36 5.55 6.56 -3.07
C GLU A 36 6.99 6.58 -2.58
N ALA A 37 7.92 6.30 -3.49
CA ALA A 37 9.33 6.35 -3.19
C ALA A 37 9.90 7.68 -3.66
N LYS A 38 10.52 8.42 -2.74
CA LYS A 38 11.20 9.68 -3.04
C LYS A 38 12.57 9.68 -2.40
N ASP A 39 13.59 9.92 -3.19
CA ASP A 39 14.96 10.05 -2.70
C ASP A 39 15.36 8.95 -1.72
N ASN A 40 15.08 7.70 -2.09
CA ASN A 40 15.34 6.52 -1.28
C ASN A 40 14.48 6.43 -0.01
N THR A 41 13.45 7.26 0.07
CA THR A 41 12.53 7.24 1.20
C THR A 41 11.14 6.87 0.72
N GLU A 42 10.52 5.93 1.39
CA GLU A 42 9.15 5.51 1.08
C GLU A 42 8.19 6.28 1.96
N THR A 43 7.12 6.81 1.38
CA THR A 43 6.11 7.54 2.14
C THR A 43 5.25 6.57 2.95
N GLU A 44 4.46 7.11 3.87
CA GLU A 44 3.54 6.30 4.64
C GLU A 44 2.42 5.78 3.74
N LEU A 45 1.78 4.70 4.18
CA LEU A 45 0.63 4.16 3.47
C LEU A 45 -0.49 5.17 3.40
N GLN A 46 -0.99 5.38 2.18
CA GLN A 46 -2.10 6.28 1.95
C GLN A 46 -3.25 5.52 1.32
N ARG A 47 -4.46 5.79 1.77
CA ARG A 47 -5.64 5.12 1.24
C ARG A 47 -5.85 5.54 -0.20
N TYR A 48 -6.06 4.56 -1.07
CA TYR A 48 -6.31 4.81 -2.48
C TYR A 48 -7.76 4.46 -2.81
N PHE A 49 -8.45 5.37 -3.46
CA PHE A 49 -9.84 5.17 -3.85
C PHE A 49 -9.93 5.12 -5.36
N PHE A 50 -10.55 4.07 -5.84
CA PHE A 50 -10.85 3.97 -7.26
C PHE A 50 -12.12 4.78 -7.52
N GLY A 51 -12.05 5.59 -8.53
CA GLY A 51 -13.23 6.37 -8.74
C GLY A 51 -13.18 7.32 -9.87
#